data_cc8a82c4f100f4fbb128fe7e28b23f3a
#
_entry.id   cc8a82c4f100f4fbb128fe7e28b23f3a
#
_cell.length_a   1.000
_cell.length_b   1.000
_cell.length_c   1.000
_cell.angle_alpha   90.00
_cell.angle_beta   90.00
_cell.angle_gamma   90.00
#
_symmetry.space_group_name_H-M   'P 1'
#
loop_
_entity.id
_entity.type
_entity.pdbx_description
1 polymer ?
#
loop_
_entity_poly.entity_id
_entity_poly.type
_entity_poly.pdbx_seq_one_letter_code
_entity_poly.pdbx_strand_id
1 'polypeptide(L)'
;MAVVDPRRVPSRDHQPRRHSLPAGGKWAGRPRAPERAPKRVPGRPPQSRRKKLQVMVCVLLVELCERFTFFGIVCNMILFCTVKLGYDNYQAATANLAFVGVCTLTPVLVGWFAETCLGRTKVLCLCILLHFFGTAMLPVVAFTFEDFYTDTHHVTHTLARRERHALFYTGLLAAALGAGGIRAILCPLGAYSVQGYDHHQLFSFFNWFYWLVNLNSTVVFLGIAYIQQSVAKNLGLLIPFTSAVLGMIAIHMVRQNLTFRPKKGGSLLTTLGVFLSSLKMCCVRYRYLSGDVVSWLDRAKENNGGRYSEAHVENVKIMSRLFPLYGLQLLYRTCIAQIPSGYYLQAMNSNLNLNGFLLPIGVMNVISILPLLVLSPLLQCSAVSALSLHKSPLSPNTLIVAGHACAALSVLAAGLAELQRKSYPLVEQSLSGKALHVSSMGCFQLTPQYILLGVAEALVTPACSLLAFRLAPGSVRGVSLNLLALSYGGGCFLGALVIQLVYLLSGGNFYPDSLSEGNLERFFFLLATLMAVNTLVFWRISYRYSDLSVELGQGGRSHLAEKLLQHKKCLRFYDTVERSYTLASIETLL
;
A
#
# COMPACT_ATOMS: atom_id res chain seq x y z
N MET A 1 -1.60 66.23 19.67
CA MET A 1 -0.90 67.38 19.08
C MET A 1 -0.71 67.04 17.60
N ALA A 2 -1.33 67.93 16.85
CA ALA A 2 -1.35 68.32 15.45
C ALA A 2 -1.77 67.22 14.45
N VAL A 3 -2.97 67.20 13.93
CA VAL A 3 -3.86 68.08 13.14
C VAL A 3 -3.19 68.53 11.83
N VAL A 4 -3.84 68.27 10.73
CA VAL A 4 -4.17 69.00 9.51
C VAL A 4 -4.24 68.01 8.31
N ASP A 5 -5.32 67.71 7.80
CA ASP A 5 -6.46 68.01 6.92
C ASP A 5 -6.11 68.40 5.46
N PRO A 6 -7.07 68.36 4.54
CA PRO A 6 -7.05 67.62 3.28
C PRO A 6 -7.12 68.51 2.03
N ARG A 7 -7.51 67.89 0.86
CA ARG A 7 -7.95 68.46 -0.44
C ARG A 7 -6.92 68.69 -1.55
N ARG A 8 -7.15 67.93 -2.64
CA ARG A 8 -7.60 68.53 -3.93
C ARG A 8 -7.92 67.47 -5.00
N VAL A 9 -9.15 67.49 -5.41
CA VAL A 9 -9.64 66.98 -6.71
C VAL A 9 -9.38 68.09 -7.74
N PRO A 10 -9.16 67.74 -9.01
CA PRO A 10 -10.12 68.22 -10.00
C PRO A 10 -10.56 67.18 -11.06
N SER A 11 -11.85 67.18 -11.28
CA SER A 11 -12.60 66.67 -12.40
C SER A 11 -12.26 67.37 -13.72
N ARG A 12 -12.37 66.67 -14.84
CA ARG A 12 -12.83 67.24 -16.11
C ARG A 12 -13.46 66.20 -17.01
N ASP A 13 -14.71 66.42 -17.27
CA ASP A 13 -15.55 65.86 -18.35
C ASP A 13 -14.92 66.07 -19.72
N HIS A 14 -15.22 65.17 -20.66
CA HIS A 14 -15.82 65.55 -21.96
C HIS A 14 -16.37 64.32 -22.69
N GLN A 15 -17.59 64.52 -23.15
CA GLN A 15 -18.49 63.69 -23.89
C GLN A 15 -18.12 63.51 -25.40
N PRO A 16 -18.94 62.78 -26.22
CA PRO A 16 -18.50 61.98 -27.34
C PRO A 16 -18.69 62.68 -28.71
N ARG A 17 -17.95 62.25 -29.71
CA ARG A 17 -18.26 62.56 -31.10
C ARG A 17 -18.52 61.28 -31.92
N ARG A 18 -19.75 61.16 -32.37
CA ARG A 18 -20.13 60.34 -33.52
C ARG A 18 -19.50 60.88 -34.79
N HIS A 19 -18.91 60.07 -35.61
CA HIS A 19 -18.87 60.27 -37.05
C HIS A 19 -18.93 58.93 -37.79
N SER A 20 -19.84 58.94 -38.72
CA SER A 20 -20.28 58.15 -39.85
C SER A 20 -19.27 57.21 -40.54
N LEU A 21 -19.81 56.05 -40.94
CA LEU A 21 -19.24 55.10 -41.90
C LEU A 21 -19.04 55.71 -43.29
N PRO A 22 -18.08 55.17 -44.06
CA PRO A 22 -18.40 54.73 -45.39
C PRO A 22 -17.91 53.29 -45.69
N ALA A 23 -18.63 52.73 -46.67
CA ALA A 23 -18.54 51.34 -47.13
C ALA A 23 -17.32 51.04 -48.00
N GLY A 24 -16.90 49.77 -47.98
CA GLY A 24 -16.23 49.13 -49.10
C GLY A 24 -14.69 49.08 -49.05
N GLY A 25 -14.12 47.97 -48.62
CA GLY A 25 -12.70 47.73 -48.80
C GLY A 25 -12.32 46.28 -48.46
N LYS A 26 -11.82 45.56 -49.45
CA LYS A 26 -11.37 44.18 -49.50
C LYS A 26 -10.49 43.81 -48.31
N TRP A 27 -10.79 42.69 -47.65
CA TRP A 27 -9.98 42.07 -46.59
C TRP A 27 -8.71 41.48 -47.21
N ALA A 28 -7.60 42.20 -47.12
CA ALA A 28 -6.26 41.62 -47.26
C ALA A 28 -5.80 41.18 -45.83
N GLY A 29 -5.63 39.87 -45.65
CA GLY A 29 -5.20 39.32 -44.35
C GLY A 29 -3.85 39.87 -43.92
N ARG A 30 -3.80 40.48 -42.75
CA ARG A 30 -2.52 40.74 -42.07
C ARG A 30 -1.86 39.43 -41.66
N PRO A 31 -0.57 39.23 -41.91
CA PRO A 31 0.13 38.05 -41.41
C PRO A 31 0.13 38.10 -39.89
N ARG A 32 -0.37 37.02 -39.26
CA ARG A 32 -0.22 36.79 -37.81
C ARG A 32 1.26 36.81 -37.45
N ALA A 33 1.65 37.65 -36.50
CA ALA A 33 2.96 37.63 -35.90
C ALA A 33 3.27 36.20 -35.40
N PRO A 34 4.46 35.68 -35.62
CA PRO A 34 4.81 34.34 -35.16
C PRO A 34 4.64 34.26 -33.67
N GLU A 35 3.80 33.32 -33.22
CA GLU A 35 3.57 32.97 -31.84
C GLU A 35 4.94 32.67 -31.21
N ARG A 36 5.36 33.47 -30.25
CA ARG A 36 6.65 33.28 -29.59
C ARG A 36 6.65 31.90 -28.97
N ALA A 37 7.48 31.02 -29.51
CA ALA A 37 7.73 29.71 -28.95
C ALA A 37 7.99 29.84 -27.42
N PRO A 38 7.41 28.98 -26.59
CA PRO A 38 7.59 29.05 -25.14
C PRO A 38 9.09 29.04 -24.84
N LYS A 39 9.58 30.07 -24.13
CA LYS A 39 10.97 30.18 -23.69
C LYS A 39 11.35 28.86 -23.02
N ARG A 40 12.21 28.08 -23.66
CA ARG A 40 12.85 26.92 -23.04
C ARG A 40 13.58 27.42 -21.79
N VAL A 41 13.08 27.02 -20.63
CA VAL A 41 13.81 27.12 -19.37
C VAL A 41 15.17 26.46 -19.64
N PRO A 42 16.32 27.10 -19.27
CA PRO A 42 17.62 26.52 -19.51
C PRO A 42 17.69 25.16 -18.79
N GLY A 43 17.50 24.09 -19.55
CA GLY A 43 17.56 22.73 -19.08
C GLY A 43 19.01 22.42 -18.71
N ARG A 44 19.23 21.83 -17.53
CA ARG A 44 20.50 21.20 -17.20
C ARG A 44 20.98 20.36 -18.41
N PRO A 45 22.28 20.31 -18.69
CA PRO A 45 22.82 19.54 -19.81
C PRO A 45 22.34 18.09 -19.72
N PRO A 46 22.05 17.44 -20.87
CA PRO A 46 21.52 16.08 -20.89
C PRO A 46 22.50 15.16 -20.14
N GLN A 47 22.03 14.58 -19.06
CA GLN A 47 22.79 13.65 -18.22
C GLN A 47 23.26 12.49 -19.11
N SER A 48 24.55 12.18 -19.09
CA SER A 48 25.13 11.07 -19.84
C SER A 48 24.32 9.78 -19.60
N ARG A 49 24.08 8.97 -20.65
CA ARG A 49 23.35 7.71 -20.59
C ARG A 49 23.84 6.78 -19.46
N ARG A 50 25.15 6.78 -19.19
CA ARG A 50 25.79 6.04 -18.07
C ARG A 50 25.31 6.54 -16.71
N LYS A 51 25.21 7.87 -16.49
CA LYS A 51 24.74 8.42 -15.22
C LYS A 51 23.26 8.11 -14.96
N LYS A 52 22.41 8.12 -16.00
CA LYS A 52 21.00 7.73 -15.88
C LYS A 52 20.87 6.25 -15.51
N LEU A 53 21.63 5.37 -16.15
CA LEU A 53 21.64 3.94 -15.86
C LEU A 53 22.13 3.68 -14.43
N GLN A 54 23.20 4.35 -13.99
CA GLN A 54 23.70 4.25 -12.62
C GLN A 54 22.66 4.66 -11.57
N VAL A 55 21.95 5.77 -11.80
CA VAL A 55 20.85 6.21 -10.91
C VAL A 55 19.75 5.15 -10.86
N MET A 56 19.35 4.62 -12.01
CA MET A 56 18.30 3.61 -12.09
C MET A 56 18.69 2.32 -11.33
N VAL A 57 19.91 1.81 -11.54
CA VAL A 57 20.39 0.61 -10.85
C VAL A 57 20.48 0.83 -9.33
N CYS A 58 20.99 1.98 -8.90
CA CYS A 58 21.08 2.28 -7.47
C CYS A 58 19.70 2.43 -6.83
N VAL A 59 18.74 3.06 -7.51
CA VAL A 59 17.34 3.17 -7.00
C VAL A 59 16.71 1.79 -6.87
N LEU A 60 16.89 0.91 -7.87
CA LEU A 60 16.44 -0.49 -7.80
C LEU A 60 17.09 -1.24 -6.64
N LEU A 61 18.40 -1.07 -6.45
CA LEU A 61 19.11 -1.72 -5.36
C LEU A 61 18.57 -1.27 -3.99
N VAL A 62 18.33 0.02 -3.80
CA VAL A 62 17.77 0.55 -2.55
C VAL A 62 16.37 -0.01 -2.30
N GLU A 63 15.54 -0.08 -3.34
CA GLU A 63 14.19 -0.67 -3.25
C GLU A 63 14.27 -2.16 -2.86
N LEU A 64 15.17 -2.93 -3.50
CA LEU A 64 15.38 -4.35 -3.16
C LEU A 64 15.92 -4.54 -1.74
N CYS A 65 16.85 -3.70 -1.29
CA CYS A 65 17.36 -3.73 0.08
C CYS A 65 16.26 -3.40 1.10
N GLU A 66 15.43 -2.41 0.81
CA GLU A 66 14.30 -2.06 1.67
C GLU A 66 13.31 -3.23 1.75
N ARG A 67 12.93 -3.83 0.62
CA ARG A 67 12.05 -5.01 0.58
C ARG A 67 12.64 -6.20 1.31
N PHE A 68 13.93 -6.46 1.10
CA PHE A 68 14.65 -7.53 1.81
C PHE A 68 14.60 -7.32 3.33
N THR A 69 14.82 -6.09 3.79
CA THR A 69 14.74 -5.74 5.21
C THR A 69 13.32 -5.93 5.75
N PHE A 70 12.32 -5.45 5.03
CA PHE A 70 10.92 -5.58 5.40
C PHE A 70 10.50 -7.05 5.55
N PHE A 71 10.73 -7.85 4.52
CA PHE A 71 10.42 -9.28 4.56
C PHE A 71 11.22 -10.02 5.63
N GLY A 72 12.51 -9.65 5.80
CA GLY A 72 13.38 -10.24 6.83
C GLY A 72 12.96 -9.94 8.26
N ILE A 73 12.23 -8.83 8.50
CA ILE A 73 11.63 -8.52 9.80
C ILE A 73 10.33 -9.32 9.97
N VAL A 74 9.44 -9.29 8.99
CA VAL A 74 8.09 -9.87 9.10
C VAL A 74 8.10 -11.39 9.11
N CYS A 75 9.02 -12.03 8.35
CA CYS A 75 8.99 -13.49 8.13
C CYS A 75 9.05 -14.33 9.40
N ASN A 76 9.70 -13.86 10.46
CA ASN A 76 9.82 -14.56 11.74
C ASN A 76 9.46 -13.68 12.95
N MET A 77 8.74 -12.58 12.74
CA MET A 77 8.36 -11.64 13.79
C MET A 77 7.62 -12.33 14.94
N ILE A 78 6.63 -13.18 14.62
CA ILE A 78 5.85 -13.88 15.65
C ILE A 78 6.73 -14.84 16.44
N LEU A 79 7.56 -15.65 15.75
CA LEU A 79 8.49 -16.57 16.40
C LEU A 79 9.46 -15.80 17.32
N PHE A 80 9.98 -14.67 16.86
CA PHE A 80 10.85 -13.81 17.66
C PHE A 80 10.13 -13.26 18.90
N CYS A 81 8.93 -12.73 18.74
CA CYS A 81 8.14 -12.18 19.84
C CYS A 81 7.77 -13.25 20.88
N THR A 82 7.34 -14.44 20.44
CA THR A 82 6.91 -15.51 21.35
C THR A 82 8.07 -16.22 22.03
N VAL A 83 9.15 -16.50 21.30
CA VAL A 83 10.29 -17.26 21.84
C VAL A 83 11.27 -16.38 22.59
N LYS A 84 11.62 -15.20 22.06
CA LYS A 84 12.67 -14.34 22.64
C LYS A 84 12.12 -13.27 23.58
N LEU A 85 10.98 -12.66 23.25
CA LEU A 85 10.38 -11.61 24.08
C LEU A 85 9.38 -12.16 25.11
N GLY A 86 8.92 -13.42 24.95
CA GLY A 86 7.93 -14.04 25.82
C GLY A 86 6.54 -13.39 25.71
N TYR A 87 6.17 -12.93 24.50
CA TYR A 87 4.86 -12.39 24.21
C TYR A 87 3.86 -13.52 24.00
N ASP A 88 2.62 -13.26 24.36
CA ASP A 88 1.50 -14.11 24.01
C ASP A 88 1.25 -14.08 22.50
N ASN A 89 0.62 -15.11 21.96
CA ASN A 89 0.38 -15.24 20.52
C ASN A 89 -0.40 -14.05 19.95
N TYR A 90 -1.42 -13.54 20.66
CA TYR A 90 -2.20 -12.39 20.22
C TYR A 90 -1.39 -11.09 20.22
N GLN A 91 -0.46 -10.92 21.18
CA GLN A 91 0.43 -9.74 21.22
C GLN A 91 1.42 -9.78 20.06
N ALA A 92 2.02 -10.94 19.81
CA ALA A 92 2.95 -11.14 18.71
C ALA A 92 2.30 -10.90 17.34
N ALA A 93 1.10 -11.46 17.12
CA ALA A 93 0.33 -11.25 15.91
C ALA A 93 -0.07 -9.77 15.73
N THR A 94 -0.55 -9.12 16.78
CA THR A 94 -0.92 -7.70 16.76
C THR A 94 0.28 -6.80 16.45
N ALA A 95 1.45 -7.07 17.05
CA ALA A 95 2.68 -6.31 16.78
C ALA A 95 3.11 -6.43 15.31
N ASN A 96 3.03 -7.65 14.75
CA ASN A 96 3.35 -7.88 13.34
C ASN A 96 2.37 -7.15 12.41
N LEU A 97 1.07 -7.25 12.67
CA LEU A 97 0.05 -6.56 11.88
C LEU A 97 0.17 -5.04 11.99
N ALA A 98 0.49 -4.50 13.16
CA ALA A 98 0.73 -3.09 13.35
C ALA A 98 1.95 -2.60 12.53
N PHE A 99 3.04 -3.38 12.51
CA PHE A 99 4.21 -3.08 11.69
C PHE A 99 3.86 -3.03 10.19
N VAL A 100 3.20 -4.06 9.67
CA VAL A 100 2.77 -4.13 8.27
C VAL A 100 1.81 -2.98 7.95
N GLY A 101 0.85 -2.70 8.84
CA GLY A 101 -0.12 -1.61 8.69
C GLY A 101 0.57 -0.24 8.61
N VAL A 102 1.51 0.05 9.51
CA VAL A 102 2.29 1.31 9.47
C VAL A 102 3.09 1.40 8.18
N CYS A 103 3.82 0.34 7.80
CA CYS A 103 4.59 0.33 6.54
C CYS A 103 3.71 0.63 5.31
N THR A 104 2.45 0.17 5.31
CA THR A 104 1.52 0.36 4.18
C THR A 104 0.85 1.74 4.19
N LEU A 105 0.58 2.32 5.36
CA LEU A 105 -0.03 3.66 5.47
C LEU A 105 0.98 4.79 5.29
N THR A 106 2.21 4.60 5.74
CA THR A 106 3.27 5.62 5.72
C THR A 106 3.53 6.20 4.32
N PRO A 107 3.52 5.44 3.21
CA PRO A 107 3.72 6.00 1.87
C PRO A 107 2.75 7.11 1.51
N VAL A 108 1.49 7.01 1.91
CA VAL A 108 0.47 8.04 1.63
C VAL A 108 0.77 9.32 2.42
N LEU A 109 1.09 9.18 3.71
CA LEU A 109 1.37 10.30 4.60
C LEU A 109 2.70 10.98 4.25
N VAL A 110 3.75 10.21 4.05
CA VAL A 110 5.09 10.72 3.72
C VAL A 110 5.13 11.32 2.32
N GLY A 111 4.43 10.72 1.35
CA GLY A 111 4.29 11.28 0.01
C GLY A 111 3.68 12.68 0.04
N TRP A 112 2.60 12.85 0.81
CA TRP A 112 1.99 14.16 1.05
C TRP A 112 2.94 15.14 1.75
N PHE A 113 3.58 14.72 2.84
CA PHE A 113 4.50 15.55 3.62
C PHE A 113 5.72 16.01 2.80
N ALA A 114 6.25 15.12 1.97
CA ALA A 114 7.36 15.42 1.06
C ALA A 114 7.00 16.43 -0.04
N GLU A 115 5.72 16.49 -0.43
CA GLU A 115 5.26 17.46 -1.44
C GLU A 115 4.93 18.84 -0.85
N THR A 116 4.50 18.88 0.42
CA THR A 116 3.99 20.11 1.04
C THR A 116 4.98 20.82 1.95
N CYS A 117 5.82 20.09 2.72
CA CYS A 117 6.58 20.67 3.84
C CYS A 117 8.09 20.75 3.56
N LEU A 118 8.78 19.63 3.39
CA LEU A 118 10.26 19.58 3.41
C LEU A 118 10.92 19.35 2.06
N GLY A 119 10.17 18.89 1.07
CA GLY A 119 10.71 18.45 -0.21
C GLY A 119 11.24 17.01 -0.17
N ARG A 120 11.14 16.32 -1.31
CA ARG A 120 11.35 14.86 -1.42
C ARG A 120 12.74 14.38 -1.01
N THR A 121 13.80 15.14 -1.34
CA THR A 121 15.18 14.73 -1.02
C THR A 121 15.46 14.74 0.47
N LYS A 122 15.00 15.77 1.19
CA LYS A 122 15.20 15.87 2.65
C LYS A 122 14.42 14.79 3.38
N VAL A 123 13.17 14.56 2.96
CA VAL A 123 12.30 13.53 3.54
C VAL A 123 12.88 12.15 3.28
N LEU A 124 13.42 11.89 2.08
CA LEU A 124 14.11 10.62 1.78
C LEU A 124 15.29 10.38 2.73
N CYS A 125 16.15 11.37 2.94
CA CYS A 125 17.27 11.25 3.89
C CYS A 125 16.78 10.96 5.32
N LEU A 126 15.72 11.66 5.76
CA LEU A 126 15.13 11.41 7.08
C LEU A 126 14.58 9.98 7.21
N CYS A 127 13.87 9.50 6.19
CA CYS A 127 13.31 8.14 6.20
C CYS A 127 14.40 7.06 6.20
N ILE A 128 15.49 7.26 5.47
CA ILE A 128 16.62 6.35 5.47
C ILE A 128 17.31 6.31 6.84
N LEU A 129 17.48 7.46 7.49
CA LEU A 129 18.02 7.50 8.86
C LEU A 129 17.09 6.81 9.86
N LEU A 130 15.77 7.05 9.79
CA LEU A 130 14.79 6.36 10.62
C LEU A 130 14.83 4.85 10.39
N HIS A 131 14.92 4.40 9.14
CA HIS A 131 15.03 2.99 8.79
C HIS A 131 16.29 2.36 9.34
N PHE A 132 17.44 3.03 9.20
CA PHE A 132 18.71 2.59 9.74
C PHE A 132 18.68 2.45 11.28
N PHE A 133 18.25 3.49 12.00
CA PHE A 133 18.18 3.44 13.45
C PHE A 133 17.15 2.42 13.95
N GLY A 134 15.99 2.36 13.31
CA GLY A 134 14.95 1.40 13.64
C GLY A 134 15.44 -0.05 13.50
N THR A 135 16.08 -0.36 12.36
CA THR A 135 16.62 -1.71 12.10
C THR A 135 17.84 -2.03 12.96
N ALA A 136 18.62 -1.03 13.40
CA ALA A 136 19.75 -1.22 14.32
C ALA A 136 19.29 -1.57 15.74
N MET A 137 18.15 -1.05 16.19
CA MET A 137 17.61 -1.34 17.53
C MET A 137 17.11 -2.77 17.67
N LEU A 138 16.59 -3.38 16.59
CA LEU A 138 15.99 -4.72 16.65
C LEU A 138 16.99 -5.84 17.03
N PRO A 139 18.21 -5.92 16.46
CA PRO A 139 19.23 -6.87 16.91
C PRO A 139 19.62 -6.68 18.38
N VAL A 140 19.71 -5.44 18.86
CA VAL A 140 20.08 -5.14 20.26
C VAL A 140 19.08 -5.75 21.23
N VAL A 141 17.79 -5.77 20.89
CA VAL A 141 16.75 -6.43 21.70
C VAL A 141 16.92 -7.95 21.74
N ALA A 142 17.46 -8.54 20.65
CA ALA A 142 17.69 -9.98 20.53
C ALA A 142 18.96 -10.46 21.26
N PHE A 143 19.93 -9.56 21.44
CA PHE A 143 21.17 -9.89 22.15
C PHE A 143 20.93 -9.99 23.65
N THR A 144 21.18 -11.16 24.19
CA THR A 144 21.57 -11.34 25.60
C THR A 144 23.06 -11.20 25.64
N PHE A 145 23.58 -10.25 26.41
CA PHE A 145 25.03 -10.04 26.56
C PHE A 145 25.79 -11.27 27.12
N GLU A 146 25.06 -12.28 27.62
CA GLU A 146 25.58 -13.55 28.08
C GLU A 146 26.31 -14.36 27.00
N ASP A 147 25.94 -14.22 25.73
CA ASP A 147 26.56 -14.99 24.63
C ASP A 147 27.97 -14.48 24.26
N PHE A 148 28.40 -13.33 24.78
CA PHE A 148 29.68 -12.70 24.42
C PHE A 148 30.76 -12.80 25.47
N TYR A 149 30.43 -13.11 26.73
CA TYR A 149 31.37 -13.16 27.83
C TYR A 149 31.26 -14.52 28.54
N THR A 150 32.02 -15.49 28.08
CA THR A 150 32.21 -16.80 28.70
C THR A 150 33.28 -16.77 29.80
N ASP A 151 33.52 -15.64 30.46
CA ASP A 151 34.50 -15.63 31.54
C ASP A 151 33.93 -15.16 32.88
N THR A 152 34.20 -15.98 33.85
CA THR A 152 33.85 -15.95 35.27
C THR A 152 33.97 -14.55 35.88
N HIS A 153 32.92 -14.07 36.49
CA HIS A 153 32.82 -12.87 37.36
C HIS A 153 32.26 -11.58 36.78
N HIS A 154 31.18 -11.59 35.99
CA HIS A 154 30.58 -10.29 35.69
C HIS A 154 29.06 -10.27 35.82
N VAL A 155 28.59 -9.20 36.46
CA VAL A 155 27.21 -8.78 36.60
C VAL A 155 26.60 -8.66 35.19
N THR A 156 25.76 -9.60 34.83
CA THR A 156 25.01 -9.57 33.57
C THR A 156 24.01 -8.43 33.62
N HIS A 157 24.31 -7.30 32.97
CA HIS A 157 23.33 -6.25 32.73
C HIS A 157 22.34 -6.70 31.63
N THR A 158 21.38 -7.50 32.01
CA THR A 158 20.22 -7.77 31.16
C THR A 158 19.34 -6.54 31.19
N LEU A 159 18.98 -6.03 29.99
CA LEU A 159 18.00 -4.96 29.87
C LEU A 159 16.73 -5.34 30.64
N ALA A 160 16.22 -4.42 31.45
CA ALA A 160 14.97 -4.63 32.16
C ALA A 160 13.85 -4.93 31.15
N ARG A 161 12.89 -5.81 31.51
CA ARG A 161 11.79 -6.22 30.61
C ARG A 161 11.09 -5.01 29.98
N ARG A 162 10.86 -3.93 30.74
CA ARG A 162 10.24 -2.69 30.27
C ARG A 162 11.10 -1.96 29.21
N GLU A 163 12.39 -1.89 29.41
CA GLU A 163 13.34 -1.24 28.50
C GLU A 163 13.44 -2.01 27.18
N ARG A 164 13.49 -3.34 27.26
CA ARG A 164 13.50 -4.23 26.10
C ARG A 164 12.24 -4.07 25.25
N HIS A 165 11.06 -3.98 25.88
CA HIS A 165 9.80 -3.73 25.16
C HIS A 165 9.79 -2.32 24.53
N ALA A 166 10.22 -1.29 25.25
CA ALA A 166 10.29 0.07 24.73
C ALA A 166 11.24 0.17 23.54
N LEU A 167 12.42 -0.47 23.63
CA LEU A 167 13.39 -0.49 22.53
C LEU A 167 12.85 -1.25 21.31
N PHE A 168 12.15 -2.36 21.53
CA PHE A 168 11.53 -3.14 20.46
C PHE A 168 10.48 -2.33 19.72
N TYR A 169 9.50 -1.76 20.41
CA TYR A 169 8.42 -1.00 19.76
C TYR A 169 8.90 0.30 19.11
N THR A 170 9.85 1.01 19.72
CA THR A 170 10.47 2.20 19.10
C THR A 170 11.27 1.84 17.85
N GLY A 171 12.06 0.78 17.91
CA GLY A 171 12.81 0.28 16.76
C GLY A 171 11.88 -0.16 15.63
N LEU A 172 10.83 -0.91 15.96
CA LEU A 172 9.84 -1.39 15.01
C LEU A 172 9.07 -0.23 14.33
N LEU A 173 8.65 0.77 15.10
CA LEU A 173 7.98 1.96 14.58
C LEU A 173 8.89 2.79 13.67
N ALA A 174 10.14 3.03 14.10
CA ALA A 174 11.11 3.76 13.31
C ALA A 174 11.44 3.03 12.00
N ALA A 175 11.63 1.70 12.05
CA ALA A 175 11.85 0.87 10.87
C ALA A 175 10.66 0.92 9.90
N ALA A 176 9.42 0.85 10.42
CA ALA A 176 8.19 0.91 9.63
C ALA A 176 8.00 2.27 8.93
N LEU A 177 8.18 3.36 9.67
CA LEU A 177 8.09 4.73 9.12
C LEU A 177 9.18 4.96 8.08
N GLY A 178 10.40 4.48 8.34
CA GLY A 178 11.51 4.56 7.41
C GLY A 178 11.25 3.78 6.13
N ALA A 179 10.87 2.52 6.23
CA ALA A 179 10.54 1.65 5.09
C ALA A 179 9.43 2.24 4.21
N GLY A 180 8.29 2.57 4.80
CA GLY A 180 7.17 3.18 4.08
C GLY A 180 7.53 4.52 3.45
N GLY A 181 8.35 5.34 4.12
CA GLY A 181 8.82 6.62 3.59
C GLY A 181 9.79 6.47 2.41
N ILE A 182 10.67 5.49 2.44
CA ILE A 182 11.56 5.16 1.32
C ILE A 182 10.72 4.78 0.10
N ARG A 183 9.74 3.88 0.27
CA ARG A 183 8.79 3.45 -0.79
C ARG A 183 8.04 4.63 -1.40
N ALA A 184 7.54 5.57 -0.57
CA ALA A 184 6.79 6.74 -1.02
C ALA A 184 7.55 7.59 -2.05
N ILE A 185 8.87 7.65 -1.91
CA ILE A 185 9.73 8.57 -2.66
C ILE A 185 10.46 7.87 -3.82
N LEU A 186 10.97 6.65 -3.59
CA LEU A 186 11.77 5.94 -4.59
C LEU A 186 10.93 5.32 -5.70
N CYS A 187 9.77 4.78 -5.39
CA CYS A 187 8.92 4.14 -6.38
C CYS A 187 8.51 5.09 -7.54
N PRO A 188 8.03 6.32 -7.28
CA PRO A 188 7.81 7.31 -8.33
C PRO A 188 9.11 7.71 -9.06
N LEU A 189 10.23 7.74 -8.36
CA LEU A 189 11.52 8.13 -8.94
C LEU A 189 12.03 7.11 -9.96
N GLY A 190 11.92 5.82 -9.66
CA GLY A 190 12.25 4.73 -10.59
C GLY A 190 11.47 4.88 -11.89
N ALA A 191 10.15 5.14 -11.79
CA ALA A 191 9.28 5.37 -12.92
C ALA A 191 9.66 6.62 -13.74
N TYR A 192 10.09 7.70 -13.10
CA TYR A 192 10.54 8.92 -13.80
C TYR A 192 11.89 8.76 -14.49
N SER A 193 12.77 7.93 -13.96
CA SER A 193 14.09 7.65 -14.56
C SER A 193 13.96 6.98 -15.92
N VAL A 194 12.87 6.25 -16.15
CA VAL A 194 12.56 5.51 -17.39
C VAL A 194 11.68 6.32 -18.35
N GLN A 195 11.18 7.49 -17.98
CA GLN A 195 10.24 8.33 -18.75
C GLN A 195 10.81 8.89 -20.10
N GLY A 196 12.02 8.59 -20.46
CA GLY A 196 12.63 8.95 -21.77
C GLY A 196 12.75 7.78 -22.73
N TYR A 197 12.27 6.59 -22.35
CA TYR A 197 12.33 5.37 -23.15
C TYR A 197 10.95 5.08 -23.78
N ASP A 198 10.96 4.25 -24.83
CA ASP A 198 9.76 3.80 -25.52
C ASP A 198 8.83 3.03 -24.56
N HIS A 199 7.51 3.07 -24.82
CA HIS A 199 6.50 2.39 -24.00
C HIS A 199 6.82 0.90 -23.77
N HIS A 200 7.39 0.22 -24.77
CA HIS A 200 7.78 -1.18 -24.65
C HIS A 200 8.93 -1.39 -23.64
N GLN A 201 9.89 -0.46 -23.58
CA GLN A 201 11.00 -0.52 -22.63
C GLN A 201 10.55 -0.24 -21.20
N LEU A 202 9.59 0.67 -21.05
CA LEU A 202 8.98 0.99 -19.75
C LEU A 202 8.20 -0.22 -19.20
N PHE A 203 7.40 -0.86 -20.05
CA PHE A 203 6.68 -2.08 -19.70
C PHE A 203 7.62 -3.22 -19.31
N SER A 204 8.66 -3.46 -20.10
CA SER A 204 9.67 -4.47 -19.80
C SER A 204 10.38 -4.21 -18.48
N PHE A 205 10.72 -2.94 -18.18
CA PHE A 205 11.35 -2.56 -16.92
C PHE A 205 10.48 -2.89 -15.71
N PHE A 206 9.19 -2.54 -15.73
CA PHE A 206 8.30 -2.82 -14.61
C PHE A 206 8.05 -4.32 -14.41
N ASN A 207 7.94 -5.08 -15.51
CA ASN A 207 7.80 -6.52 -15.45
C ASN A 207 9.04 -7.19 -14.80
N TRP A 208 10.24 -6.80 -15.20
CA TRP A 208 11.48 -7.27 -14.59
C TRP A 208 11.60 -6.85 -13.13
N PHE A 209 11.18 -5.64 -12.79
CA PHE A 209 11.15 -5.17 -11.41
C PHE A 209 10.22 -6.01 -10.55
N TYR A 210 9.00 -6.27 -11.03
CA TYR A 210 8.03 -7.15 -10.35
C TYR A 210 8.62 -8.54 -10.07
N TRP A 211 9.23 -9.17 -11.07
CA TRP A 211 9.89 -10.47 -10.91
C TRP A 211 11.04 -10.42 -9.89
N LEU A 212 11.89 -9.39 -9.93
CA LEU A 212 12.98 -9.23 -8.99
C LEU A 212 12.50 -9.10 -7.54
N VAL A 213 11.42 -8.38 -7.30
CA VAL A 213 10.86 -8.22 -5.95
C VAL A 213 10.28 -9.55 -5.45
N ASN A 214 9.58 -10.30 -6.30
CA ASN A 214 9.07 -11.64 -5.92
C ASN A 214 10.19 -12.64 -5.69
N LEU A 215 11.23 -12.61 -6.50
CA LEU A 215 12.43 -13.41 -6.28
C LEU A 215 13.09 -13.05 -4.95
N ASN A 216 13.20 -11.76 -4.64
CA ASN A 216 13.72 -11.26 -3.37
C ASN A 216 12.91 -11.78 -2.18
N SER A 217 11.58 -11.71 -2.23
CA SER A 217 10.71 -12.24 -1.17
C SER A 217 10.87 -13.75 -1.00
N THR A 218 10.97 -14.49 -2.11
CA THR A 218 11.20 -15.95 -2.09
C THR A 218 12.54 -16.30 -1.42
N VAL A 219 13.62 -15.58 -1.76
CA VAL A 219 14.93 -15.76 -1.12
C VAL A 219 14.85 -15.51 0.40
N VAL A 220 14.10 -14.48 0.81
CA VAL A 220 13.94 -14.18 2.23
C VAL A 220 13.12 -15.26 2.94
N PHE A 221 11.98 -15.66 2.40
CA PHE A 221 11.10 -16.64 3.03
C PHE A 221 11.68 -18.06 3.07
N LEU A 222 12.53 -18.43 2.13
CA LEU A 222 13.21 -19.74 2.15
C LEU A 222 14.55 -19.67 2.90
N GLY A 223 15.44 -18.78 2.48
CA GLY A 223 16.82 -18.76 2.95
C GLY A 223 16.99 -18.00 4.27
N ILE A 224 16.55 -16.74 4.30
CA ILE A 224 16.76 -15.88 5.48
C ILE A 224 15.89 -16.34 6.63
N ALA A 225 14.65 -16.72 6.39
CA ALA A 225 13.77 -17.27 7.41
C ALA A 225 14.35 -18.54 8.03
N TYR A 226 14.97 -19.43 7.24
CA TYR A 226 15.68 -20.60 7.74
C TYR A 226 16.88 -20.23 8.61
N ILE A 227 17.71 -19.28 8.16
CA ILE A 227 18.87 -18.83 8.93
C ILE A 227 18.43 -18.25 10.28
N GLN A 228 17.40 -17.41 10.29
CA GLN A 228 16.86 -16.81 11.52
C GLN A 228 16.24 -17.85 12.47
N GLN A 229 15.55 -18.84 11.91
CA GLN A 229 14.85 -19.87 12.68
C GLN A 229 15.79 -20.92 13.27
N SER A 230 16.77 -21.40 12.51
CA SER A 230 17.53 -22.60 12.82
C SER A 230 19.02 -22.37 13.07
N VAL A 231 19.66 -21.41 12.36
CA VAL A 231 21.11 -21.21 12.37
C VAL A 231 21.51 -20.05 13.28
N ALA A 232 21.05 -18.85 12.96
CA ALA A 232 21.46 -17.62 13.64
C ALA A 232 20.37 -17.11 14.57
N LYS A 233 19.98 -17.92 15.54
CA LYS A 233 18.82 -17.71 16.44
C LYS A 233 18.81 -16.33 17.12
N ASN A 234 19.98 -15.79 17.50
CA ASN A 234 20.11 -14.49 18.16
C ASN A 234 20.56 -13.39 17.20
N LEU A 235 21.32 -13.75 16.15
CA LEU A 235 21.91 -12.82 15.18
C LEU A 235 21.08 -12.64 13.90
N GLY A 236 19.98 -13.38 13.76
CA GLY A 236 19.19 -13.37 12.53
C GLY A 236 18.65 -12.01 12.12
N LEU A 237 18.40 -11.11 13.08
CA LEU A 237 17.95 -9.74 12.81
C LEU A 237 19.10 -8.81 12.34
N LEU A 238 20.38 -9.23 12.43
CA LEU A 238 21.48 -8.49 11.82
C LEU A 238 21.44 -8.55 10.29
N ILE A 239 20.84 -9.58 9.71
CA ILE A 239 20.74 -9.73 8.25
C ILE A 239 19.87 -8.62 7.63
N PRO A 240 18.63 -8.36 8.11
CA PRO A 240 17.86 -7.19 7.70
C PRO A 240 18.59 -5.86 7.94
N PHE A 241 19.29 -5.71 9.06
CA PHE A 241 20.06 -4.52 9.36
C PHE A 241 21.21 -4.29 8.37
N THR A 242 21.98 -5.31 8.03
CA THR A 242 23.06 -5.18 7.02
C THR A 242 22.50 -4.79 5.65
N SER A 243 21.32 -5.29 5.27
CA SER A 243 20.64 -4.87 4.05
C SER A 243 20.22 -3.40 4.10
N ALA A 244 19.75 -2.91 5.24
CA ALA A 244 19.42 -1.48 5.42
C ALA A 244 20.66 -0.59 5.30
N VAL A 245 21.82 -1.02 5.84
CA VAL A 245 23.11 -0.32 5.68
C VAL A 245 23.51 -0.25 4.21
N LEU A 246 23.40 -1.37 3.48
CA LEU A 246 23.72 -1.40 2.05
C LEU A 246 22.82 -0.45 1.25
N GLY A 247 21.52 -0.42 1.55
CA GLY A 247 20.57 0.53 0.97
C GLY A 247 20.94 1.99 1.27
N MET A 248 21.37 2.29 2.50
CA MET A 248 21.82 3.63 2.89
C MET A 248 23.08 4.06 2.11
N ILE A 249 24.06 3.18 1.94
CA ILE A 249 25.26 3.44 1.15
C ILE A 249 24.89 3.69 -0.31
N ALA A 250 24.06 2.84 -0.91
CA ALA A 250 23.63 2.96 -2.30
C ALA A 250 22.93 4.29 -2.60
N ILE A 251 22.03 4.75 -1.73
CA ILE A 251 21.35 6.04 -1.92
C ILE A 251 22.30 7.23 -1.71
N HIS A 252 23.24 7.12 -0.76
CA HIS A 252 24.23 8.17 -0.53
C HIS A 252 25.08 8.43 -1.76
N MET A 253 25.48 7.38 -2.49
CA MET A 253 26.25 7.49 -3.73
C MET A 253 25.52 8.24 -4.85
N VAL A 254 24.19 8.20 -4.86
CA VAL A 254 23.37 8.69 -5.97
C VAL A 254 22.58 9.95 -5.63
N ARG A 255 22.49 10.34 -4.35
CA ARG A 255 21.63 11.44 -3.86
C ARG A 255 21.78 12.76 -4.64
N GLN A 256 22.98 13.10 -5.11
CA GLN A 256 23.26 14.33 -5.86
C GLN A 256 22.69 14.29 -7.30
N ASN A 257 22.51 13.10 -7.85
CA ASN A 257 22.02 12.88 -9.20
C ASN A 257 20.51 12.67 -9.27
N LEU A 258 19.83 12.62 -8.11
CA LEU A 258 18.40 12.45 -8.03
C LEU A 258 17.68 13.73 -8.46
N THR A 259 16.89 13.64 -9.52
CA THR A 259 16.08 14.76 -10.02
C THR A 259 14.62 14.47 -9.80
N PHE A 260 13.99 15.26 -8.95
CA PHE A 260 12.54 15.17 -8.70
C PHE A 260 11.81 16.24 -9.52
N ARG A 261 10.77 15.83 -10.26
CA ARG A 261 9.88 16.81 -10.89
C ARG A 261 8.89 17.34 -9.85
N PRO A 262 8.74 18.67 -9.71
CA PRO A 262 7.73 19.23 -8.83
C PRO A 262 6.34 18.84 -9.36
N LYS A 263 5.52 18.14 -8.55
CA LYS A 263 4.10 17.98 -8.83
C LYS A 263 3.38 19.24 -8.34
N LYS A 264 2.47 19.75 -9.15
CA LYS A 264 1.50 20.77 -8.70
C LYS A 264 0.61 20.15 -7.64
N GLY A 265 0.66 20.76 -6.50
CA GLY A 265 0.12 20.47 -5.20
C GLY A 265 -1.11 19.60 -4.97
N GLY A 266 -1.07 18.96 -3.87
CA GLY A 266 -2.09 18.83 -2.84
C GLY A 266 -3.48 18.33 -3.18
N SER A 267 -3.69 17.52 -4.24
CA SER A 267 -5.02 16.99 -4.55
C SER A 267 -5.67 16.23 -3.38
N LEU A 268 -4.87 15.55 -2.55
CA LEU A 268 -5.35 14.86 -1.35
C LEU A 268 -5.83 15.85 -0.28
N LEU A 269 -5.07 16.91 -0.02
CA LEU A 269 -5.41 17.92 0.98
C LEU A 269 -6.64 18.73 0.56
N THR A 270 -6.74 19.11 -0.72
CA THR A 270 -7.92 19.83 -1.24
C THR A 270 -9.16 18.95 -1.17
N THR A 271 -9.05 17.66 -1.48
CA THR A 271 -10.16 16.71 -1.35
C THR A 271 -10.60 16.56 0.10
N LEU A 272 -9.66 16.37 1.03
CA LEU A 272 -9.95 16.31 2.47
C LEU A 272 -10.56 17.62 2.96
N GLY A 273 -10.05 18.75 2.46
CA GLY A 273 -10.58 20.07 2.76
C GLY A 273 -12.04 20.27 2.33
N VAL A 274 -12.46 19.70 1.21
CA VAL A 274 -13.87 19.68 0.78
C VAL A 274 -14.73 18.95 1.81
N PHE A 275 -14.32 17.76 2.28
CA PHE A 275 -15.05 17.00 3.30
C PHE A 275 -15.14 17.76 4.62
N LEU A 276 -14.01 18.28 5.11
CA LEU A 276 -13.97 19.04 6.37
C LEU A 276 -14.79 20.34 6.29
N SER A 277 -14.73 21.05 5.15
CA SER A 277 -15.53 22.26 4.92
C SER A 277 -17.02 21.93 4.90
N SER A 278 -17.42 20.86 4.22
CA SER A 278 -18.82 20.41 4.18
C SER A 278 -19.33 20.00 5.56
N LEU A 279 -18.54 19.27 6.34
CA LEU A 279 -18.84 18.88 7.71
C LEU A 279 -18.98 20.11 8.63
N LYS A 280 -18.01 21.04 8.57
CA LYS A 280 -18.06 22.28 9.35
C LYS A 280 -19.31 23.10 9.05
N MET A 281 -19.65 23.24 7.78
CA MET A 281 -20.86 23.94 7.34
C MET A 281 -22.14 23.19 7.74
N CYS A 282 -22.11 21.88 7.81
CA CYS A 282 -23.23 21.07 8.31
C CYS A 282 -23.48 21.34 9.80
N CYS A 283 -22.43 21.39 10.62
CA CYS A 283 -22.55 21.63 12.07
C CYS A 283 -22.93 23.08 12.42
N VAL A 284 -22.44 24.06 11.68
CA VAL A 284 -22.59 25.50 12.04
C VAL A 284 -23.87 26.12 11.46
N ARG A 285 -24.39 25.61 10.33
CA ARG A 285 -25.45 26.30 9.56
C ARG A 285 -26.72 25.48 9.32
N TYR A 286 -27.02 24.50 10.17
CA TYR A 286 -28.24 23.66 10.04
C TYR A 286 -29.55 24.46 10.01
N ARG A 287 -29.57 25.71 10.50
CA ARG A 287 -30.80 26.50 10.69
C ARG A 287 -31.19 27.44 9.54
N TYR A 288 -30.33 27.73 8.56
CA TYR A 288 -30.60 28.85 7.64
C TYR A 288 -30.50 28.58 6.13
N LEU A 289 -30.27 27.36 5.69
CA LEU A 289 -30.20 27.02 4.26
C LEU A 289 -31.16 25.89 3.91
N SER A 290 -32.46 26.20 3.92
CA SER A 290 -33.47 25.38 3.28
C SER A 290 -33.68 25.88 1.85
N GLY A 291 -32.96 25.36 0.89
CA GLY A 291 -33.13 25.64 -0.52
C GLY A 291 -32.05 24.93 -1.34
N ASP A 292 -32.44 24.03 -2.20
CA ASP A 292 -31.70 23.43 -3.32
C ASP A 292 -30.34 22.74 -3.08
N VAL A 293 -29.99 22.39 -1.85
CA VAL A 293 -28.77 21.62 -1.58
C VAL A 293 -29.07 20.12 -1.68
N VAL A 294 -28.86 19.54 -2.85
CA VAL A 294 -29.12 18.13 -3.16
C VAL A 294 -28.18 17.17 -2.39
N SER A 295 -26.96 17.62 -2.07
CA SER A 295 -25.98 16.81 -1.34
C SER A 295 -25.28 17.64 -0.26
N TRP A 296 -24.96 17.00 0.89
CA TRP A 296 -24.20 17.65 1.96
C TRP A 296 -22.84 18.19 1.53
N LEU A 297 -22.23 17.59 0.49
CA LEU A 297 -20.97 18.06 -0.12
C LEU A 297 -21.13 19.38 -0.89
N ASP A 298 -22.33 19.70 -1.38
CA ASP A 298 -22.56 20.96 -2.11
C ASP A 298 -22.35 22.20 -1.26
N ARG A 299 -22.38 22.04 0.06
CA ARG A 299 -22.10 23.12 1.01
C ARG A 299 -20.64 23.62 0.95
N ALA A 300 -19.72 22.83 0.38
CA ALA A 300 -18.34 23.26 0.16
C ALA A 300 -18.16 24.11 -1.10
N LYS A 301 -19.18 24.21 -1.99
CA LYS A 301 -19.15 25.02 -3.19
C LYS A 301 -19.11 26.52 -2.86
N GLU A 302 -18.36 27.29 -3.64
CA GLU A 302 -18.30 28.75 -3.52
C GLU A 302 -19.69 29.40 -3.60
N ASN A 303 -20.55 28.91 -4.51
CA ASN A 303 -21.93 29.38 -4.69
C ASN A 303 -22.81 29.19 -3.44
N ASN A 304 -22.46 28.25 -2.55
CA ASN A 304 -23.18 27.96 -1.31
C ASN A 304 -22.43 28.47 -0.06
N GLY A 305 -21.47 29.39 -0.23
CA GLY A 305 -20.68 29.98 0.85
C GLY A 305 -19.47 29.15 1.28
N GLY A 306 -19.11 28.09 0.55
CA GLY A 306 -17.89 27.31 0.73
C GLY A 306 -16.65 27.98 0.12
N ARG A 307 -15.55 27.22 0.05
CA ARG A 307 -14.22 27.73 -0.42
C ARG A 307 -13.73 27.02 -1.68
N TYR A 308 -14.50 26.11 -2.26
CA TYR A 308 -14.04 25.24 -3.33
C TYR A 308 -14.87 25.41 -4.60
N SER A 309 -14.19 25.34 -5.76
CA SER A 309 -14.84 25.44 -7.05
C SER A 309 -15.84 24.29 -7.25
N GLU A 310 -16.91 24.59 -7.95
CA GLU A 310 -17.98 23.63 -8.22
C GLU A 310 -17.47 22.35 -8.88
N ALA A 311 -16.63 22.48 -9.91
CA ALA A 311 -16.03 21.33 -10.60
C ALA A 311 -15.22 20.42 -9.67
N HIS A 312 -14.52 20.99 -8.68
CA HIS A 312 -13.76 20.22 -7.71
C HIS A 312 -14.66 19.44 -6.75
N VAL A 313 -15.72 20.07 -6.25
CA VAL A 313 -16.71 19.43 -5.37
C VAL A 313 -17.46 18.30 -6.11
N GLU A 314 -17.83 18.50 -7.36
CA GLU A 314 -18.44 17.43 -8.17
C GLU A 314 -17.50 16.22 -8.38
N ASN A 315 -16.22 16.47 -8.63
CA ASN A 315 -15.23 15.39 -8.72
C ASN A 315 -15.10 14.61 -7.39
N VAL A 316 -15.17 15.32 -6.26
CA VAL A 316 -15.15 14.70 -4.92
C VAL A 316 -16.44 13.90 -4.67
N LYS A 317 -17.60 14.37 -5.13
CA LYS A 317 -18.87 13.62 -5.06
C LYS A 317 -18.79 12.29 -5.83
N ILE A 318 -18.28 12.32 -7.07
CA ILE A 318 -18.11 11.10 -7.86
C ILE A 318 -17.18 10.12 -7.11
N MET A 319 -16.08 10.61 -6.55
CA MET A 319 -15.15 9.80 -5.76
C MET A 319 -15.79 9.23 -4.49
N SER A 320 -16.68 9.97 -3.83
CA SER A 320 -17.35 9.50 -2.61
C SER A 320 -18.26 8.30 -2.87
N ARG A 321 -18.75 8.12 -4.10
CA ARG A 321 -19.50 6.92 -4.50
C ARG A 321 -18.67 5.63 -4.45
N LEU A 322 -17.31 5.75 -4.41
CA LEU A 322 -16.37 4.63 -4.27
C LEU A 322 -16.09 4.25 -2.80
N PHE A 323 -16.55 5.02 -1.81
CA PHE A 323 -16.32 4.72 -0.40
C PHE A 323 -16.78 3.32 0.04
N PRO A 324 -17.94 2.81 -0.42
CA PRO A 324 -18.29 1.43 -0.10
C PRO A 324 -17.28 0.41 -0.64
N LEU A 325 -16.68 0.63 -1.80
CA LEU A 325 -15.61 -0.22 -2.32
C LEU A 325 -14.42 -0.24 -1.34
N TYR A 326 -13.95 0.94 -0.91
CA TYR A 326 -12.81 1.03 0.02
C TYR A 326 -13.13 0.43 1.39
N GLY A 327 -14.35 0.61 1.89
CA GLY A 327 -14.79 0.04 3.16
C GLY A 327 -14.82 -1.49 3.14
N LEU A 328 -15.34 -2.09 2.07
CA LEU A 328 -15.42 -3.54 1.92
C LEU A 328 -14.03 -4.18 1.69
N GLN A 329 -13.04 -3.41 1.21
CA GLN A 329 -11.67 -3.88 1.13
C GLN A 329 -10.99 -4.01 2.50
N LEU A 330 -11.43 -3.30 3.54
CA LEU A 330 -10.86 -3.40 4.88
C LEU A 330 -10.96 -4.85 5.41
N LEU A 331 -12.15 -5.44 5.34
CA LEU A 331 -12.36 -6.81 5.83
C LEU A 331 -11.66 -7.86 4.95
N TYR A 332 -11.69 -7.66 3.62
CA TYR A 332 -10.92 -8.50 2.72
C TYR A 332 -9.42 -8.49 3.08
N ARG A 333 -8.84 -7.31 3.33
CA ARG A 333 -7.44 -7.18 3.73
C ARG A 333 -7.15 -7.75 5.12
N THR A 334 -8.13 -7.78 6.01
CA THR A 334 -8.03 -8.53 7.28
C THR A 334 -7.87 -10.04 7.05
N CYS A 335 -8.51 -10.60 6.01
CA CYS A 335 -8.31 -12.00 5.63
C CYS A 335 -6.90 -12.24 5.05
N ILE A 336 -6.40 -11.35 4.19
CA ILE A 336 -5.01 -11.41 3.69
C ILE A 336 -4.00 -11.32 4.84
N ALA A 337 -4.27 -10.47 5.83
CA ALA A 337 -3.44 -10.29 7.01
C ALA A 337 -3.37 -11.55 7.93
N GLN A 338 -4.12 -12.63 7.61
CA GLN A 338 -3.96 -13.90 8.31
C GLN A 338 -2.66 -14.61 7.95
N ILE A 339 -2.08 -14.37 6.77
CA ILE A 339 -0.78 -14.96 6.38
C ILE A 339 0.30 -14.64 7.44
N PRO A 340 0.56 -13.37 7.79
CA PRO A 340 1.55 -13.04 8.81
C PRO A 340 1.02 -13.12 10.26
N SER A 341 -0.15 -13.66 10.52
CA SER A 341 -0.73 -13.77 11.86
C SER A 341 -1.29 -15.16 12.15
N GLY A 342 -2.57 -15.41 11.98
CA GLY A 342 -3.22 -16.67 12.33
C GLY A 342 -2.66 -17.88 11.56
N TYR A 343 -2.42 -17.76 10.24
CA TYR A 343 -1.85 -18.84 9.45
C TYR A 343 -0.40 -19.15 9.82
N TYR A 344 0.37 -18.11 10.14
CA TYR A 344 1.72 -18.29 10.64
C TYR A 344 1.74 -19.09 11.95
N LEU A 345 0.83 -18.76 12.89
CA LEU A 345 0.69 -19.49 14.16
C LEU A 345 0.30 -20.97 13.93
N GLN A 346 -0.63 -21.25 13.01
CA GLN A 346 -0.96 -22.62 12.65
C GLN A 346 0.27 -23.38 12.09
N ALA A 347 1.00 -22.76 11.17
CA ALA A 347 2.19 -23.35 10.58
C ALA A 347 3.29 -23.59 11.64
N MET A 348 3.49 -22.64 12.56
CA MET A 348 4.44 -22.75 13.65
C MET A 348 4.11 -23.90 14.61
N ASN A 349 2.83 -24.19 14.81
CA ASN A 349 2.33 -25.26 15.68
C ASN A 349 2.00 -26.56 14.93
N SER A 350 2.45 -26.71 13.69
CA SER A 350 2.39 -27.93 12.87
C SER A 350 3.78 -28.54 12.72
N ASN A 351 3.84 -29.82 12.32
CA ASN A 351 5.12 -30.49 12.10
C ASN A 351 5.83 -29.92 10.86
N LEU A 352 6.97 -29.27 11.09
CA LEU A 352 7.84 -28.69 10.08
C LEU A 352 9.00 -29.62 9.69
N ASN A 353 9.11 -30.78 10.31
CA ASN A 353 10.17 -31.73 10.01
C ASN A 353 9.85 -32.54 8.76
N LEU A 354 10.70 -32.38 7.75
CA LEU A 354 10.66 -33.15 6.51
C LEU A 354 11.90 -34.02 6.42
N ASN A 355 11.79 -35.30 6.76
CA ASN A 355 12.89 -36.28 6.69
C ASN A 355 14.18 -35.82 7.40
N GLY A 356 14.05 -35.23 8.59
CA GLY A 356 15.18 -34.73 9.36
C GLY A 356 15.57 -33.28 9.08
N PHE A 357 15.02 -32.65 8.04
CA PHE A 357 15.21 -31.23 7.73
C PHE A 357 14.06 -30.39 8.30
N LEU A 358 14.40 -29.41 9.13
CA LEU A 358 13.41 -28.48 9.69
C LEU A 358 13.11 -27.37 8.69
N LEU A 359 11.91 -27.40 8.13
CA LEU A 359 11.45 -26.38 7.17
C LEU A 359 11.31 -25.00 7.83
N PRO A 360 11.68 -23.91 7.16
CA PRO A 360 11.32 -22.58 7.63
C PRO A 360 9.81 -22.36 7.50
N ILE A 361 9.20 -21.72 8.51
CA ILE A 361 7.76 -21.39 8.50
C ILE A 361 7.41 -20.54 7.27
N GLY A 362 8.35 -19.70 6.83
CA GLY A 362 8.24 -18.87 5.63
C GLY A 362 7.96 -19.61 4.32
N VAL A 363 8.22 -20.93 4.24
CA VAL A 363 7.87 -21.74 3.05
C VAL A 363 6.39 -21.62 2.72
N MET A 364 5.52 -21.55 3.72
CA MET A 364 4.08 -21.44 3.51
C MET A 364 3.72 -20.11 2.81
N ASN A 365 4.45 -19.04 3.09
CA ASN A 365 4.25 -17.74 2.42
C ASN A 365 4.62 -17.84 0.93
N VAL A 366 5.66 -18.59 0.57
CA VAL A 366 6.01 -18.83 -0.85
C VAL A 366 4.87 -19.53 -1.59
N ILE A 367 4.18 -20.46 -0.93
CA ILE A 367 3.02 -21.16 -1.52
C ILE A 367 1.91 -20.16 -1.87
N SER A 368 1.68 -19.13 -1.06
CA SER A 368 0.69 -18.09 -1.37
C SER A 368 1.11 -17.17 -2.53
N ILE A 369 2.41 -17.01 -2.78
CA ILE A 369 2.95 -16.21 -3.88
C ILE A 369 2.78 -16.93 -5.24
N LEU A 370 2.82 -18.25 -5.29
CA LEU A 370 2.76 -19.03 -6.53
C LEU A 370 1.52 -18.70 -7.40
N PRO A 371 0.28 -18.69 -6.85
CA PRO A 371 -0.90 -18.29 -7.63
C PRO A 371 -0.77 -16.89 -8.24
N LEU A 372 -0.19 -15.95 -7.52
CA LEU A 372 -0.01 -14.59 -8.00
C LEU A 372 0.95 -14.54 -9.21
N LEU A 373 2.06 -15.28 -9.14
CA LEU A 373 3.04 -15.36 -10.23
C LEU A 373 2.46 -15.99 -11.50
N VAL A 374 1.56 -16.94 -11.37
CA VAL A 374 0.94 -17.64 -12.50
C VAL A 374 -0.27 -16.90 -13.04
N LEU A 375 -1.19 -16.48 -12.17
CA LEU A 375 -2.46 -15.87 -12.59
C LEU A 375 -2.29 -14.43 -13.09
N SER A 376 -1.36 -13.66 -12.55
CA SER A 376 -1.17 -12.26 -12.98
C SER A 376 -0.84 -12.16 -14.49
N PRO A 377 0.18 -12.85 -15.04
CA PRO A 377 0.44 -12.82 -16.47
C PRO A 377 -0.69 -13.46 -17.29
N LEU A 378 -1.36 -14.51 -16.80
CA LEU A 378 -2.49 -15.13 -17.50
C LEU A 378 -3.68 -14.18 -17.64
N LEU A 379 -4.01 -13.43 -16.60
CA LEU A 379 -5.05 -12.40 -16.64
C LEU A 379 -4.70 -11.25 -17.59
N GLN A 380 -3.45 -10.85 -17.65
CA GLN A 380 -2.96 -9.85 -18.60
C GLN A 380 -3.07 -10.36 -20.05
N CYS A 381 -2.59 -11.57 -20.33
CA CYS A 381 -2.69 -12.18 -21.64
C CYS A 381 -4.15 -12.36 -22.08
N SER A 382 -5.04 -12.80 -21.18
CA SER A 382 -6.46 -12.95 -21.48
C SER A 382 -7.15 -11.62 -21.76
N ALA A 383 -6.79 -10.56 -21.05
CA ALA A 383 -7.30 -9.21 -21.30
C ALA A 383 -6.85 -8.67 -22.67
N VAL A 384 -5.60 -8.90 -23.06
CA VAL A 384 -5.07 -8.51 -24.38
C VAL A 384 -5.72 -9.34 -25.48
N SER A 385 -5.86 -10.65 -25.29
CA SER A 385 -6.50 -11.54 -26.27
C SER A 385 -7.99 -11.24 -26.43
N ALA A 386 -8.71 -10.93 -25.35
CA ALA A 386 -10.11 -10.52 -25.43
C ALA A 386 -10.27 -9.19 -26.19
N LEU A 387 -9.33 -8.27 -26.05
CA LEU A 387 -9.31 -7.00 -26.78
C LEU A 387 -9.08 -7.24 -28.29
N SER A 388 -8.22 -8.19 -28.66
CA SER A 388 -7.95 -8.54 -30.07
C SER A 388 -9.10 -9.32 -30.72
N LEU A 389 -9.85 -10.11 -29.95
CA LEU A 389 -10.97 -10.94 -30.42
C LEU A 389 -12.34 -10.26 -30.32
N HIS A 390 -12.43 -8.97 -30.00
CA HIS A 390 -13.69 -8.21 -29.79
C HIS A 390 -14.65 -8.87 -28.76
N LYS A 391 -14.14 -9.73 -27.87
CA LYS A 391 -14.90 -10.27 -26.74
C LYS A 391 -14.83 -9.30 -25.57
N SER A 392 -15.92 -9.17 -24.83
CA SER A 392 -15.93 -8.39 -23.59
C SER A 392 -14.97 -9.02 -22.58
N PRO A 393 -13.96 -8.30 -22.08
CA PRO A 393 -13.09 -8.83 -21.03
C PRO A 393 -13.91 -9.09 -19.76
N LEU A 394 -13.45 -10.03 -18.91
CA LEU A 394 -14.09 -10.27 -17.61
C LEU A 394 -14.30 -8.96 -16.85
N SER A 395 -15.51 -8.77 -16.33
CA SER A 395 -15.81 -7.59 -15.55
C SER A 395 -14.92 -7.51 -14.29
N PRO A 396 -14.32 -6.35 -13.98
CA PRO A 396 -13.58 -6.18 -12.73
C PRO A 396 -14.41 -6.53 -11.49
N ASN A 397 -15.71 -6.25 -11.52
CA ASN A 397 -16.63 -6.57 -10.44
C ASN A 397 -16.73 -8.08 -10.20
N THR A 398 -16.78 -8.89 -11.25
CA THR A 398 -16.83 -10.35 -11.16
C THR A 398 -15.52 -10.90 -10.58
N LEU A 399 -14.38 -10.34 -10.97
CA LEU A 399 -13.07 -10.73 -10.42
C LEU A 399 -12.97 -10.42 -8.92
N ILE A 400 -13.48 -9.26 -8.48
CA ILE A 400 -13.49 -8.91 -7.05
C ILE A 400 -14.41 -9.86 -6.27
N VAL A 401 -15.61 -10.15 -6.77
CA VAL A 401 -16.53 -11.10 -6.11
C VAL A 401 -15.90 -12.49 -6.00
N ALA A 402 -15.33 -13.00 -7.09
CA ALA A 402 -14.65 -14.29 -7.10
C ALA A 402 -13.47 -14.33 -6.12
N GLY A 403 -12.65 -13.29 -6.08
CA GLY A 403 -11.54 -13.21 -5.14
C GLY A 403 -11.99 -13.09 -3.68
N HIS A 404 -13.04 -12.31 -3.40
CA HIS A 404 -13.65 -12.27 -2.06
C HIS A 404 -14.19 -13.64 -1.63
N ALA A 405 -14.82 -14.38 -2.53
CA ALA A 405 -15.27 -15.74 -2.27
C ALA A 405 -14.08 -16.69 -1.99
N CYS A 406 -13.00 -16.59 -2.76
CA CYS A 406 -11.77 -17.34 -2.50
C CYS A 406 -11.17 -17.01 -1.11
N ALA A 407 -11.19 -15.74 -0.70
CA ALA A 407 -10.72 -15.34 0.63
C ALA A 407 -11.59 -15.92 1.75
N ALA A 408 -12.92 -15.91 1.59
CA ALA A 408 -13.84 -16.52 2.54
C ALA A 408 -13.61 -18.05 2.65
N LEU A 409 -13.43 -18.74 1.51
CA LEU A 409 -13.11 -20.16 1.45
C LEU A 409 -11.74 -20.47 2.06
N SER A 410 -10.76 -19.60 1.88
CA SER A 410 -9.43 -19.74 2.48
C SER A 410 -9.51 -19.74 4.01
N VAL A 411 -10.21 -18.76 4.58
CA VAL A 411 -10.34 -18.65 6.04
C VAL A 411 -11.19 -19.78 6.60
N LEU A 412 -12.22 -20.24 5.86
CA LEU A 412 -12.99 -21.44 6.20
C LEU A 412 -12.11 -22.68 6.22
N ALA A 413 -11.28 -22.86 5.19
CA ALA A 413 -10.32 -23.97 5.12
C ALA A 413 -9.32 -23.92 6.30
N ALA A 414 -8.89 -22.74 6.72
CA ALA A 414 -8.04 -22.56 7.88
C ALA A 414 -8.73 -23.05 9.18
N GLY A 415 -10.01 -22.75 9.36
CA GLY A 415 -10.78 -23.24 10.50
C GLY A 415 -10.91 -24.76 10.49
N LEU A 416 -11.18 -25.38 9.34
CA LEU A 416 -11.25 -26.83 9.18
C LEU A 416 -9.87 -27.49 9.40
N ALA A 417 -8.82 -26.90 8.86
CA ALA A 417 -7.45 -27.37 9.07
C ALA A 417 -7.05 -27.29 10.55
N GLU A 418 -7.54 -26.29 11.31
CA GLU A 418 -7.28 -26.20 12.74
C GLU A 418 -7.97 -27.31 13.53
N LEU A 419 -9.23 -27.67 13.20
CA LEU A 419 -9.90 -28.83 13.78
C LEU A 419 -9.13 -30.12 13.49
N GLN A 420 -8.65 -30.28 12.25
CA GLN A 420 -7.84 -31.43 11.88
C GLN A 420 -6.50 -31.44 12.62
N ARG A 421 -5.81 -30.31 12.72
CA ARG A 421 -4.53 -30.17 13.43
C ARG A 421 -4.62 -30.63 14.88
N LYS A 422 -5.71 -30.29 15.58
CA LYS A 422 -5.97 -30.68 16.97
C LYS A 422 -6.22 -32.18 17.15
N SER A 423 -6.69 -32.89 16.12
CA SER A 423 -6.95 -34.34 16.19
C SER A 423 -5.67 -35.20 16.13
N TYR A 424 -4.53 -34.58 15.73
CA TYR A 424 -3.25 -35.27 15.65
C TYR A 424 -2.53 -35.25 17.00
N PRO A 425 -1.72 -36.28 17.32
CA PRO A 425 -0.93 -36.32 18.54
C PRO A 425 0.11 -35.20 18.55
N LEU A 426 0.54 -34.80 19.77
CA LEU A 426 1.58 -33.79 19.95
C LEU A 426 2.96 -34.44 19.83
N VAL A 427 3.88 -33.72 19.21
CA VAL A 427 5.30 -34.05 19.08
C VAL A 427 6.14 -32.87 19.54
N GLU A 428 7.31 -33.14 20.06
CA GLU A 428 8.26 -32.09 20.46
C GLU A 428 9.06 -31.62 19.26
N GLN A 429 9.12 -30.31 19.03
CA GLN A 429 9.87 -29.68 17.97
C GLN A 429 10.63 -28.48 18.50
N SER A 430 11.93 -28.43 18.26
CA SER A 430 12.76 -27.29 18.67
C SER A 430 12.75 -26.19 17.62
N LEU A 431 12.20 -25.02 17.97
CA LEU A 431 12.20 -23.83 17.13
C LEU A 431 12.97 -22.71 17.81
N SER A 432 13.97 -22.17 17.14
CA SER A 432 14.81 -21.07 17.63
C SER A 432 15.39 -21.30 19.04
N GLY A 433 15.69 -22.58 19.39
CA GLY A 433 16.26 -22.97 20.67
C GLY A 433 15.26 -23.19 21.80
N LYS A 434 13.95 -23.08 21.54
CA LYS A 434 12.88 -23.44 22.48
C LYS A 434 12.18 -24.70 21.99
N ALA A 435 12.01 -25.67 22.87
CA ALA A 435 11.17 -26.85 22.60
C ALA A 435 9.71 -26.45 22.68
N LEU A 436 8.96 -26.77 21.63
CA LEU A 436 7.52 -26.52 21.51
C LEU A 436 6.81 -27.86 21.27
N HIS A 437 5.68 -28.06 21.94
CA HIS A 437 4.79 -29.18 21.68
C HIS A 437 3.85 -28.80 20.53
N VAL A 438 4.09 -29.37 19.35
CA VAL A 438 3.35 -29.08 18.13
C VAL A 438 2.56 -30.31 17.66
N SER A 439 1.54 -30.12 16.85
CA SER A 439 0.81 -31.21 16.23
C SER A 439 1.72 -31.99 15.27
N SER A 440 1.58 -33.32 15.24
CA SER A 440 2.27 -34.18 14.25
C SER A 440 1.75 -34.00 12.82
N MET A 441 0.67 -33.23 12.61
CA MET A 441 0.16 -32.86 11.30
C MET A 441 1.21 -32.10 10.50
N GLY A 442 1.56 -32.59 9.32
CA GLY A 442 2.53 -31.91 8.44
C GLY A 442 2.04 -30.54 7.97
N CYS A 443 2.91 -29.54 7.97
CA CYS A 443 2.58 -28.16 7.59
C CYS A 443 2.00 -28.02 6.18
N PHE A 444 2.34 -28.91 5.24
CA PHE A 444 1.80 -28.86 3.88
C PHE A 444 0.30 -29.18 3.79
N GLN A 445 -0.33 -29.71 4.84
CA GLN A 445 -1.78 -29.86 4.88
C GLN A 445 -2.49 -28.50 4.99
N LEU A 446 -1.78 -27.43 5.37
CA LEU A 446 -2.26 -26.06 5.36
C LEU A 446 -2.21 -25.40 3.97
N THR A 447 -1.62 -26.04 2.96
CA THR A 447 -1.45 -25.52 1.58
C THR A 447 -2.74 -24.94 0.96
N PRO A 448 -3.93 -25.58 1.08
CA PRO A 448 -5.14 -25.08 0.44
C PRO A 448 -5.51 -23.66 0.86
N GLN A 449 -5.38 -23.30 2.14
CA GLN A 449 -5.70 -21.96 2.63
C GLN A 449 -4.74 -20.90 2.06
N TYR A 450 -3.46 -21.20 1.93
CA TYR A 450 -2.47 -20.29 1.34
C TYR A 450 -2.69 -20.09 -0.16
N ILE A 451 -2.97 -21.16 -0.92
CA ILE A 451 -3.26 -21.08 -2.36
C ILE A 451 -4.52 -20.25 -2.60
N LEU A 452 -5.62 -20.53 -1.88
CA LEU A 452 -6.88 -19.80 -2.05
C LEU A 452 -6.70 -18.31 -1.77
N LEU A 453 -5.90 -17.96 -0.76
CA LEU A 453 -5.65 -16.56 -0.43
C LEU A 453 -4.75 -15.89 -1.48
N GLY A 454 -3.76 -16.59 -2.02
CA GLY A 454 -2.95 -16.12 -3.14
C GLY A 454 -3.76 -15.90 -4.43
N VAL A 455 -4.71 -16.80 -4.72
CA VAL A 455 -5.67 -16.62 -5.83
C VAL A 455 -6.55 -15.41 -5.58
N ALA A 456 -7.07 -15.23 -4.37
CA ALA A 456 -7.87 -14.07 -4.00
C ALA A 456 -7.10 -12.76 -4.25
N GLU A 457 -5.85 -12.69 -3.83
CA GLU A 457 -4.98 -11.53 -4.04
C GLU A 457 -4.76 -11.23 -5.52
N ALA A 458 -4.47 -12.26 -6.32
CA ALA A 458 -4.27 -12.13 -7.77
C ALA A 458 -5.50 -11.60 -8.50
N LEU A 459 -6.70 -11.88 -8.02
CA LEU A 459 -7.95 -11.43 -8.62
C LEU A 459 -8.37 -10.03 -8.13
N VAL A 460 -8.33 -9.79 -6.81
CA VAL A 460 -8.93 -8.59 -6.19
C VAL A 460 -8.07 -7.36 -6.39
N THR A 461 -6.77 -7.46 -6.13
CA THR A 461 -5.88 -6.29 -6.11
C THR A 461 -5.87 -5.53 -7.44
N PRO A 462 -5.70 -6.18 -8.62
CA PRO A 462 -5.75 -5.49 -9.90
C PRO A 462 -7.14 -4.95 -10.23
N ALA A 463 -8.15 -5.75 -9.98
CA ALA A 463 -9.52 -5.38 -10.31
C ALA A 463 -9.99 -4.16 -9.50
N CYS A 464 -9.65 -4.08 -8.20
CA CYS A 464 -9.94 -2.92 -7.36
C CYS A 464 -9.19 -1.67 -7.83
N SER A 465 -7.89 -1.80 -8.14
CA SER A 465 -7.09 -0.69 -8.66
C SER A 465 -7.63 -0.17 -10.00
N LEU A 466 -8.04 -1.07 -10.88
CA LEU A 466 -8.67 -0.75 -12.16
C LEU A 466 -10.00 0.00 -11.96
N LEU A 467 -10.84 -0.49 -11.06
CA LEU A 467 -12.14 0.10 -10.77
C LEU A 467 -11.97 1.49 -10.15
N ALA A 468 -11.09 1.63 -9.14
CA ALA A 468 -10.77 2.90 -8.51
C ALA A 468 -10.19 3.93 -9.49
N PHE A 469 -9.38 3.48 -10.47
CA PHE A 469 -8.82 4.35 -11.50
C PHE A 469 -9.83 4.76 -12.55
N ARG A 470 -10.68 3.84 -13.02
CA ARG A 470 -11.65 4.10 -14.10
C ARG A 470 -12.79 4.99 -13.65
N LEU A 471 -13.33 4.75 -12.45
CA LEU A 471 -14.48 5.47 -11.93
C LEU A 471 -14.11 6.83 -11.31
N ALA A 472 -12.84 7.06 -10.98
CA ALA A 472 -12.42 8.35 -10.46
C ALA A 472 -12.14 9.37 -11.58
N PRO A 473 -12.63 10.62 -11.45
CA PRO A 473 -12.29 11.72 -12.35
C PRO A 473 -10.77 11.97 -12.42
N GLY A 474 -10.27 12.45 -13.57
CA GLY A 474 -8.84 12.61 -13.81
C GLY A 474 -8.08 13.43 -12.76
N SER A 475 -8.73 14.46 -12.20
CA SER A 475 -8.16 15.34 -11.17
C SER A 475 -7.95 14.65 -9.81
N VAL A 476 -8.76 13.65 -9.46
CA VAL A 476 -8.78 12.96 -8.16
C VAL A 476 -8.36 11.49 -8.22
N ARG A 477 -7.91 10.99 -9.39
CA ARG A 477 -7.47 9.59 -9.54
C ARG A 477 -6.38 9.19 -8.57
N GLY A 478 -5.38 10.05 -8.37
CA GLY A 478 -4.32 9.79 -7.39
C GLY A 478 -4.85 9.69 -5.96
N VAL A 479 -5.87 10.48 -5.62
CA VAL A 479 -6.53 10.41 -4.30
C VAL A 479 -7.29 9.10 -4.15
N SER A 480 -8.00 8.67 -5.19
CA SER A 480 -8.74 7.40 -5.21
C SER A 480 -7.82 6.19 -4.95
N LEU A 481 -6.66 6.15 -5.61
CA LEU A 481 -5.66 5.09 -5.40
C LEU A 481 -5.02 5.17 -4.00
N ASN A 482 -4.78 6.37 -3.48
CA ASN A 482 -4.29 6.54 -2.11
C ASN A 482 -5.33 6.08 -1.07
N LEU A 483 -6.63 6.31 -1.29
CA LEU A 483 -7.69 5.80 -0.43
C LEU A 483 -7.77 4.27 -0.47
N LEU A 484 -7.54 3.66 -1.63
CA LEU A 484 -7.42 2.20 -1.74
C LEU A 484 -6.21 1.68 -0.95
N ALA A 485 -5.06 2.34 -1.04
CA ALA A 485 -3.88 2.00 -0.24
C ALA A 485 -4.13 2.16 1.27
N LEU A 486 -4.88 3.20 1.68
CA LEU A 486 -5.32 3.37 3.07
C LEU A 486 -6.23 2.22 3.53
N SER A 487 -7.10 1.70 2.67
CA SER A 487 -7.92 0.51 3.02
C SER A 487 -7.04 -0.72 3.24
N TYR A 488 -5.94 -0.85 2.51
CA TYR A 488 -5.03 -1.99 2.66
C TYR A 488 -4.32 -1.97 4.02
N GLY A 489 -3.71 -0.85 4.38
CA GLY A 489 -3.11 -0.69 5.71
C GLY A 489 -4.14 -0.71 6.83
N GLY A 490 -5.31 -0.12 6.60
CA GLY A 490 -6.45 -0.17 7.52
C GLY A 490 -6.93 -1.59 7.82
N GLY A 491 -6.86 -2.50 6.84
CA GLY A 491 -7.19 -3.91 7.03
C GLY A 491 -6.27 -4.62 8.02
N CYS A 492 -4.98 -4.28 8.04
CA CYS A 492 -4.03 -4.81 9.04
C CYS A 492 -4.38 -4.34 10.46
N PHE A 493 -4.73 -3.05 10.61
CA PHE A 493 -5.17 -2.52 11.91
C PHE A 493 -6.52 -3.07 12.33
N LEU A 494 -7.45 -3.26 11.39
CA LEU A 494 -8.72 -3.93 11.66
C LEU A 494 -8.47 -5.38 12.12
N GLY A 495 -7.55 -6.10 11.47
CA GLY A 495 -7.13 -7.44 11.87
C GLY A 495 -6.56 -7.49 13.28
N ALA A 496 -5.66 -6.56 13.62
CA ALA A 496 -5.12 -6.42 14.96
C ALA A 496 -6.22 -6.14 16.00
N LEU A 497 -7.15 -5.23 15.68
CA LEU A 497 -8.29 -4.92 16.54
C LEU A 497 -9.22 -6.13 16.74
N VAL A 498 -9.53 -6.87 15.66
CA VAL A 498 -10.38 -8.07 15.74
C VAL A 498 -9.72 -9.15 16.60
N ILE A 499 -8.40 -9.38 16.46
CA ILE A 499 -7.66 -10.31 17.31
C ILE A 499 -7.76 -9.89 18.77
N GLN A 500 -7.54 -8.62 19.10
CA GLN A 500 -7.63 -8.13 20.48
C GLN A 500 -9.05 -8.25 21.05
N LEU A 501 -10.07 -7.87 20.28
CA LEU A 501 -11.46 -7.97 20.72
C LEU A 501 -11.87 -9.43 20.95
N VAL A 502 -11.51 -10.32 20.04
CA VAL A 502 -11.80 -11.76 20.16
C VAL A 502 -11.08 -12.36 21.36
N TYR A 503 -9.81 -11.99 21.59
CA TYR A 503 -9.06 -12.41 22.77
C TYR A 503 -9.74 -11.96 24.06
N LEU A 504 -10.11 -10.69 24.16
CA LEU A 504 -10.76 -10.14 25.35
C LEU A 504 -12.15 -10.75 25.61
N LEU A 505 -12.97 -10.89 24.56
CA LEU A 505 -14.34 -11.41 24.68
C LEU A 505 -14.37 -12.91 24.99
N SER A 506 -13.37 -13.68 24.53
CA SER A 506 -13.29 -15.12 24.77
C SER A 506 -12.46 -15.50 26.00
N GLY A 507 -11.90 -14.52 26.73
CA GLY A 507 -10.96 -14.78 27.82
C GLY A 507 -9.70 -15.50 27.34
N GLY A 508 -9.24 -15.23 26.13
CA GLY A 508 -8.08 -15.85 25.50
C GLY A 508 -8.36 -17.15 24.74
N ASN A 509 -9.55 -17.74 24.85
CA ASN A 509 -9.82 -19.06 24.30
C ASN A 509 -9.83 -19.14 22.76
N PHE A 510 -10.29 -18.06 22.08
CA PHE A 510 -10.39 -18.07 20.61
C PHE A 510 -9.11 -17.57 19.92
N TYR A 511 -8.14 -17.10 20.68
CA TYR A 511 -6.78 -16.80 20.19
C TYR A 511 -5.76 -17.22 21.27
N PRO A 512 -5.59 -18.53 21.48
CA PRO A 512 -4.90 -19.05 22.66
C PRO A 512 -3.38 -18.99 22.52
N ASP A 513 -2.70 -19.02 23.68
CA ASP A 513 -1.24 -19.13 23.74
C ASP A 513 -0.79 -20.57 23.47
N SER A 514 -1.58 -21.56 23.91
CA SER A 514 -1.44 -22.97 23.53
C SER A 514 -2.52 -23.33 22.53
N LEU A 515 -2.15 -23.52 21.25
CA LEU A 515 -3.11 -23.85 20.20
C LEU A 515 -3.77 -25.24 20.38
N SER A 516 -3.17 -26.11 21.16
CA SER A 516 -3.74 -27.45 21.47
C SER A 516 -4.93 -27.36 22.44
N GLU A 517 -4.95 -26.39 23.34
CA GLU A 517 -5.96 -26.26 24.40
C GLU A 517 -7.08 -25.27 24.07
N GLY A 518 -6.80 -24.27 23.20
CA GLY A 518 -7.78 -23.27 22.83
C GLY A 518 -8.60 -23.60 21.59
N ASN A 519 -9.43 -22.66 21.14
CA ASN A 519 -10.38 -22.81 20.04
C ASN A 519 -10.13 -21.76 18.93
N LEU A 520 -8.93 -21.74 18.36
CA LEU A 520 -8.56 -20.81 17.27
C LEU A 520 -9.44 -21.02 16.01
N GLU A 521 -9.98 -22.21 15.79
CA GLU A 521 -10.93 -22.48 14.71
C GLU A 521 -12.15 -21.58 14.75
N ARG A 522 -12.63 -21.20 15.96
CA ARG A 522 -13.79 -20.30 16.10
C ARG A 522 -13.49 -18.89 15.62
N PHE A 523 -12.26 -18.42 15.84
CA PHE A 523 -11.81 -17.15 15.27
C PHE A 523 -11.85 -17.20 13.73
N PHE A 524 -11.35 -18.26 13.11
CA PHE A 524 -11.38 -18.41 11.66
C PHE A 524 -12.82 -18.53 11.12
N PHE A 525 -13.69 -19.28 11.77
CA PHE A 525 -15.11 -19.37 11.36
C PHE A 525 -15.84 -18.03 11.49
N LEU A 526 -15.57 -17.26 12.54
CA LEU A 526 -16.08 -15.89 12.66
C LEU A 526 -15.62 -15.03 11.48
N LEU A 527 -14.33 -15.03 11.18
CA LEU A 527 -13.77 -14.24 10.09
C LEU A 527 -14.30 -14.71 8.72
N ALA A 528 -14.44 -16.00 8.50
CA ALA A 528 -15.05 -16.58 7.29
C ALA A 528 -16.49 -16.13 7.09
N THR A 529 -17.29 -16.13 8.17
CA THR A 529 -18.68 -15.66 8.14
C THR A 529 -18.75 -14.16 7.81
N LEU A 530 -17.92 -13.34 8.45
CA LEU A 530 -17.84 -11.91 8.15
C LEU A 530 -17.42 -11.66 6.69
N MET A 531 -16.47 -12.44 6.19
CA MET A 531 -16.01 -12.31 4.80
C MET A 531 -17.05 -12.79 3.79
N ALA A 532 -17.81 -13.83 4.10
CA ALA A 532 -18.94 -14.27 3.28
C ALA A 532 -20.03 -13.19 3.18
N VAL A 533 -20.39 -12.56 4.30
CA VAL A 533 -21.31 -11.42 4.33
C VAL A 533 -20.74 -10.25 3.50
N ASN A 534 -19.48 -9.93 3.68
CA ASN A 534 -18.79 -8.89 2.91
C ASN A 534 -18.85 -9.16 1.38
N THR A 535 -18.69 -10.42 0.98
CA THR A 535 -18.77 -10.86 -0.42
C THR A 535 -20.17 -10.63 -0.97
N LEU A 536 -21.22 -11.01 -0.22
CA LEU A 536 -22.61 -10.82 -0.60
C LEU A 536 -22.96 -9.32 -0.72
N VAL A 537 -22.52 -8.52 0.25
CA VAL A 537 -22.72 -7.05 0.23
C VAL A 537 -22.03 -6.44 -0.98
N PHE A 538 -20.77 -6.83 -1.26
CA PHE A 538 -20.06 -6.34 -2.44
C PHE A 538 -20.76 -6.78 -3.74
N TRP A 539 -21.18 -8.04 -3.84
CA TRP A 539 -21.93 -8.54 -5.00
C TRP A 539 -23.18 -7.70 -5.24
N ARG A 540 -23.94 -7.40 -4.19
CA ARG A 540 -25.16 -6.57 -4.27
C ARG A 540 -24.85 -5.13 -4.74
N ILE A 541 -23.76 -4.54 -4.26
CA ILE A 541 -23.36 -3.17 -4.60
C ILE A 541 -22.69 -3.11 -5.99
N SER A 542 -22.08 -4.18 -6.45
CA SER A 542 -21.30 -4.22 -7.70
C SER A 542 -22.10 -3.82 -8.94
N TYR A 543 -23.40 -4.08 -8.95
CA TYR A 543 -24.32 -3.64 -10.02
C TYR A 543 -24.32 -2.12 -10.18
N ARG A 544 -24.24 -1.36 -9.08
CA ARG A 544 -24.17 0.12 -9.14
C ARG A 544 -22.90 0.64 -9.79
N TYR A 545 -21.80 -0.11 -9.70
CA TYR A 545 -20.54 0.29 -10.34
C TYR A 545 -20.55 0.03 -11.85
N SER A 546 -21.31 -0.95 -12.33
CA SER A 546 -21.50 -1.15 -13.78
C SER A 546 -22.34 -0.02 -14.38
N ASP A 547 -23.40 0.41 -13.71
CA ASP A 547 -24.25 1.54 -14.16
C ASP A 547 -23.45 2.85 -14.16
N LEU A 548 -22.68 3.12 -13.11
CA LEU A 548 -21.81 4.28 -13.02
C LEU A 548 -20.76 4.32 -14.14
N SER A 549 -20.24 3.16 -14.55
CA SER A 549 -19.28 3.06 -15.67
C SER A 549 -19.94 3.39 -17.02
N VAL A 550 -21.22 3.08 -17.19
CA VAL A 550 -22.01 3.40 -18.37
C VAL A 550 -22.33 4.91 -18.40
N GLU A 551 -22.76 5.49 -17.27
CA GLU A 551 -23.03 6.94 -17.17
C GLU A 551 -21.79 7.78 -17.51
N LEU A 552 -20.61 7.41 -16.99
CA LEU A 552 -19.35 8.10 -17.28
C LEU A 552 -18.88 7.90 -18.74
N GLY A 553 -19.26 6.77 -19.38
CA GLY A 553 -18.96 6.47 -20.77
C GLY A 553 -19.82 7.25 -21.77
N GLN A 554 -21.08 7.56 -21.43
CA GLN A 554 -22.01 8.29 -22.28
C GLN A 554 -21.75 9.81 -22.32
N GLY A 555 -21.07 10.38 -21.32
CA GLY A 555 -20.77 11.80 -21.23
C GLY A 555 -19.68 12.34 -22.17
N GLY A 556 -18.97 11.50 -22.91
CA GLY A 556 -17.82 11.91 -23.73
C GLY A 556 -17.81 11.28 -25.13
N ARG A 557 -18.39 11.93 -26.09
CA ARG A 557 -18.53 11.45 -27.50
C ARG A 557 -17.31 11.70 -28.38
N SER A 558 -16.69 10.62 -28.89
CA SER A 558 -16.41 10.35 -30.30
C SER A 558 -15.78 8.94 -30.42
N HIS A 559 -16.50 8.05 -31.09
CA HIS A 559 -16.28 6.59 -31.12
C HIS A 559 -14.87 6.14 -31.66
N LEU A 560 -14.21 6.95 -32.47
CA LEU A 560 -12.89 6.62 -33.04
C LEU A 560 -11.72 7.18 -32.21
N ALA A 561 -11.84 8.41 -31.73
CA ALA A 561 -10.90 9.03 -30.80
C ALA A 561 -10.93 8.33 -29.44
N GLU A 562 -12.08 7.78 -29.04
CA GLU A 562 -12.30 7.02 -27.82
C GLU A 562 -11.63 5.64 -27.87
N LYS A 563 -11.66 4.92 -29.01
CA LYS A 563 -10.91 3.65 -29.16
C LYS A 563 -9.39 3.86 -29.13
N LEU A 564 -8.89 4.93 -29.76
CA LEU A 564 -7.47 5.30 -29.69
C LEU A 564 -7.07 5.83 -28.30
N LEU A 565 -7.98 6.56 -27.63
CA LEU A 565 -7.78 7.06 -26.28
C LEU A 565 -7.91 5.94 -25.24
N GLN A 566 -8.82 4.98 -25.42
CA GLN A 566 -8.94 3.77 -24.62
C GLN A 566 -7.70 2.88 -24.76
N HIS A 567 -7.17 2.72 -25.96
CA HIS A 567 -5.91 1.98 -26.16
C HIS A 567 -4.73 2.69 -25.48
N LYS A 568 -4.64 4.01 -25.60
CA LYS A 568 -3.66 4.86 -24.92
C LYS A 568 -3.90 4.96 -23.41
N LYS A 569 -5.15 4.89 -22.95
CA LYS A 569 -5.53 4.86 -21.53
C LYS A 569 -5.35 3.47 -20.91
N CYS A 570 -5.62 2.39 -21.63
CA CYS A 570 -5.27 1.04 -21.20
C CYS A 570 -3.75 0.89 -21.03
N LEU A 571 -2.94 1.33 -21.97
CA LEU A 571 -1.48 1.32 -21.86
C LEU A 571 -0.99 2.17 -20.68
N ARG A 572 -1.52 3.39 -20.47
CA ARG A 572 -1.21 4.21 -19.30
C ARG A 572 -1.73 3.63 -17.99
N PHE A 573 -2.80 2.88 -18.04
CA PHE A 573 -3.39 2.21 -16.88
C PHE A 573 -2.56 1.00 -16.49
N TYR A 574 -2.13 0.17 -17.42
CA TYR A 574 -1.17 -0.91 -17.15
C TYR A 574 0.13 -0.35 -16.56
N ASP A 575 0.63 0.80 -17.04
CA ASP A 575 1.72 1.55 -16.43
C ASP A 575 1.44 1.99 -14.98
N THR A 576 0.22 2.36 -14.67
CA THR A 576 -0.15 2.87 -13.33
C THR A 576 -0.56 1.75 -12.38
N VAL A 577 -1.22 0.70 -12.88
CA VAL A 577 -1.58 -0.50 -12.12
C VAL A 577 -0.35 -1.34 -11.85
N GLU A 578 0.56 -1.46 -12.78
CA GLU A 578 1.85 -2.09 -12.57
C GLU A 578 2.67 -1.33 -11.51
N ARG A 579 2.53 0.00 -11.43
CA ARG A 579 3.07 0.81 -10.32
C ARG A 579 2.37 0.54 -8.98
N SER A 580 1.08 0.28 -8.99
CA SER A 580 0.32 -0.13 -7.78
C SER A 580 0.54 -1.59 -7.43
N TYR A 581 0.75 -2.46 -8.42
CA TYR A 581 1.08 -3.88 -8.21
C TYR A 581 2.43 -4.08 -7.54
N THR A 582 3.45 -3.35 -7.99
CA THR A 582 4.76 -3.41 -7.34
C THR A 582 4.73 -2.86 -5.92
N LEU A 583 3.77 -2.00 -5.60
CA LEU A 583 3.59 -1.45 -4.24
C LEU A 583 2.62 -2.27 -3.39
N ALA A 584 1.49 -2.73 -3.93
CA ALA A 584 0.42 -3.33 -3.15
C ALA A 584 0.48 -4.86 -3.08
N SER A 585 0.83 -5.57 -4.16
CA SER A 585 0.78 -7.04 -4.17
C SER A 585 1.90 -7.68 -3.36
N ILE A 586 3.01 -6.99 -3.19
CA ILE A 586 4.13 -7.47 -2.37
C ILE A 586 3.96 -7.05 -0.91
N GLU A 587 3.27 -5.92 -0.67
CA GLU A 587 2.93 -5.47 0.68
C GLU A 587 1.83 -6.31 1.33
N THR A 588 1.07 -7.07 0.56
CA THR A 588 -0.10 -7.78 1.03
C THR A 588 0.02 -9.31 1.06
N LEU A 589 1.10 -9.87 0.53
CA LEU A 589 1.42 -11.29 0.66
C LEU A 589 2.07 -11.65 2.00
N LEU A 590 2.10 -10.71 2.89
CA LEU A 590 2.46 -10.86 4.30
C LEU A 590 1.20 -10.65 5.13
#